data_d0da7459c0ccfa53628d95a87f8792bf
#
_entry.id   d0da7459c0ccfa53628d95a87f8792bf
#
_cell.length_a   1.000
_cell.length_b   1.000
_cell.length_c   1.000
_cell.angle_alpha   90.00
_cell.angle_beta   90.00
_cell.angle_gamma   90.00
#
_symmetry.space_group_name_H-M   'P 1'
#
loop_
_entity.id
_entity.type
_entity.pdbx_description
1 polymer ?
#
loop_
_entity_poly.entity_id
_entity_poly.type
_entity_poly.pdbx_seq_one_letter_code
_entity_poly.pdbx_strand_id
1 'polypeptide(L)'
;AGGLLGFYILMNSIIPAVSSQNKYIHYGYGSLGETPAGVARSVISDPLASLKTLIEPKIKLEQVGASILSFGGLPLLSPVSLIPGFQNYAVRFIDDRNIHRWLNNNHYSAPLGPLLAYGTILSLKKIMVSLSFRPKSPFRREASRNLYKYYSGILACYVLIVVLTTAVILKTPIFSLLKSQLYFTPQLVKDIDSVVKLVPANASVATINSVFPHLSHRDKIYLLPEINDAEYIVLDLEDGPNKYSPLDYRQTVLLSERLENEFWDKIAVSGKSVIFRRPKGL
;
A
#
# COMPACT_ATOMS: atom_id res chain seq x y z
N ALA A 1 -14.42 -5.79 24.02
CA ALA A 1 -13.48 -5.55 25.13
C ALA A 1 -12.08 -6.13 24.82
N GLY A 2 -11.94 -7.39 24.39
CA GLY A 2 -10.63 -8.02 24.13
C GLY A 2 -9.77 -7.33 23.08
N GLY A 3 -10.36 -6.85 21.98
CA GLY A 3 -9.62 -6.16 20.92
C GLY A 3 -9.00 -4.83 21.39
N LEU A 4 -9.70 -4.06 22.20
CA LEU A 4 -9.17 -2.81 22.77
C LEU A 4 -8.03 -3.06 23.76
N LEU A 5 -8.16 -4.08 24.59
CA LEU A 5 -7.11 -4.48 25.51
C LEU A 5 -5.88 -4.98 24.75
N GLY A 6 -6.06 -5.85 23.74
CA GLY A 6 -4.98 -6.31 22.89
C GLY A 6 -4.26 -5.16 22.16
N PHE A 7 -5.03 -4.22 21.61
CA PHE A 7 -4.46 -3.01 20.99
C PHE A 7 -3.67 -2.17 22.00
N TYR A 8 -4.21 -1.96 23.20
CA TYR A 8 -3.52 -1.21 24.26
C TYR A 8 -2.19 -1.87 24.65
N ILE A 9 -2.18 -3.18 24.88
CA ILE A 9 -0.96 -3.94 25.23
C ILE A 9 0.06 -3.87 24.08
N LEU A 10 -0.40 -4.06 22.82
CA LEU A 10 0.46 -4.01 21.65
C LEU A 10 1.16 -2.64 21.53
N MET A 11 0.40 -1.55 21.65
CA MET A 11 0.90 -0.20 21.42
C MET A 11 1.79 0.34 22.56
N ASN A 12 1.52 -0.05 23.80
CA ASN A 12 2.19 0.53 24.97
C ASN A 12 3.23 -0.39 25.60
N SER A 13 3.25 -1.69 25.25
CA SER A 13 4.17 -2.65 25.85
C SER A 13 4.98 -3.40 24.80
N ILE A 14 4.33 -4.08 23.85
CA ILE A 14 5.02 -4.98 22.92
C ILE A 14 5.84 -4.19 21.90
N ILE A 15 5.21 -3.24 21.19
CA ILE A 15 5.91 -2.48 20.15
C ILE A 15 7.05 -1.64 20.72
N PRO A 16 6.89 -0.89 21.83
CA PRO A 16 8.02 -0.19 22.44
C PRO A 16 9.17 -1.10 22.86
N ALA A 17 8.87 -2.31 23.36
CA ALA A 17 9.90 -3.25 23.81
C ALA A 17 10.76 -3.82 22.65
N VAL A 18 10.21 -3.90 21.44
CA VAL A 18 10.92 -4.44 20.24
C VAL A 18 11.37 -3.35 19.28
N SER A 19 10.93 -2.11 19.46
CA SER A 19 11.30 -0.97 18.61
C SER A 19 12.62 -0.35 19.09
N SER A 20 13.54 -0.09 18.18
CA SER A 20 14.79 0.62 18.46
C SER A 20 14.58 2.03 19.03
N GLN A 21 13.42 2.62 18.81
CA GLN A 21 13.04 3.95 19.29
C GLN A 21 12.16 3.91 20.55
N ASN A 22 11.93 2.74 21.14
CA ASN A 22 11.06 2.52 22.31
C ASN A 22 9.63 3.07 22.13
N LYS A 23 9.15 3.24 20.90
CA LYS A 23 7.81 3.72 20.58
C LYS A 23 7.34 3.24 19.21
N TYR A 24 6.04 3.28 18.98
CA TYR A 24 5.47 3.07 17.65
C TYR A 24 5.57 4.36 16.82
N ILE A 25 6.49 4.39 15.86
CA ILE A 25 6.81 5.59 15.06
C ILE A 25 5.78 5.89 13.96
N HIS A 26 4.97 4.89 13.55
CA HIS A 26 3.99 5.07 12.48
C HIS A 26 2.62 5.54 12.97
N TYR A 27 2.49 5.83 14.28
CA TYR A 27 1.28 6.40 14.84
C TYR A 27 1.35 7.92 14.76
N GLY A 28 0.70 8.49 13.78
CA GLY A 28 0.62 9.94 13.62
C GLY A 28 -0.63 10.30 12.83
N TYR A 29 -1.58 10.93 13.50
CA TYR A 29 -2.82 11.40 12.88
C TYR A 29 -2.85 12.92 12.80
N GLY A 30 -1.68 13.50 12.51
CA GLY A 30 -1.54 14.90 12.20
C GLY A 30 -2.08 15.83 13.28
N SER A 31 -2.98 16.72 12.89
CA SER A 31 -3.60 17.70 13.79
C SER A 31 -4.48 17.07 14.87
N LEU A 32 -4.96 15.85 14.70
CA LEU A 32 -5.83 15.19 15.66
C LEU A 32 -5.09 14.59 16.85
N GLY A 33 -3.78 14.34 16.74
CA GLY A 33 -2.97 13.89 17.85
C GLY A 33 -2.00 12.75 17.51
N GLU A 34 -1.01 12.60 18.37
CA GLU A 34 0.07 11.60 18.21
C GLU A 34 -0.17 10.32 19.03
N THR A 35 -1.29 10.23 19.73
CA THR A 35 -1.68 9.05 20.52
C THR A 35 -3.14 8.71 20.30
N PRO A 36 -3.56 7.43 20.50
CA PRO A 36 -4.97 7.04 20.40
C PRO A 36 -5.89 7.88 21.29
N ALA A 37 -5.44 8.15 22.51
CA ALA A 37 -6.20 8.99 23.45
C ALA A 37 -6.29 10.44 22.99
N GLY A 38 -5.23 10.99 22.38
CA GLY A 38 -5.22 12.33 21.81
C GLY A 38 -6.23 12.45 20.67
N VAL A 39 -6.22 11.50 19.74
CA VAL A 39 -7.20 11.46 18.63
C VAL A 39 -8.62 11.36 19.16
N ALA A 40 -8.89 10.45 20.11
CA ALA A 40 -10.22 10.32 20.71
C ALA A 40 -10.68 11.63 21.37
N ARG A 41 -9.78 12.30 22.10
CA ARG A 41 -10.07 13.60 22.71
C ARG A 41 -10.41 14.65 21.66
N SER A 42 -9.62 14.75 20.59
CA SER A 42 -9.86 15.73 19.51
C SER A 42 -11.20 15.49 18.81
N VAL A 43 -11.52 14.23 18.53
CA VAL A 43 -12.81 13.85 17.91
C VAL A 43 -14.00 14.22 18.81
N ILE A 44 -13.87 14.07 20.12
CA ILE A 44 -14.93 14.42 21.08
C ILE A 44 -15.03 15.92 21.29
N SER A 45 -13.89 16.63 21.37
CA SER A 45 -13.86 18.07 21.65
C SER A 45 -14.29 18.92 20.45
N ASP A 46 -13.93 18.51 19.24
CA ASP A 46 -14.30 19.18 17.99
C ASP A 46 -14.66 18.17 16.90
N PRO A 47 -15.90 17.63 16.94
CA PRO A 47 -16.36 16.66 15.97
C PRO A 47 -16.48 17.22 14.55
N LEU A 48 -16.74 18.54 14.40
CA LEU A 48 -16.86 19.18 13.08
C LEU A 48 -15.50 19.29 12.41
N ALA A 49 -14.47 19.76 13.11
CA ALA A 49 -13.11 19.77 12.58
C ALA A 49 -12.63 18.36 12.24
N SER A 50 -12.95 17.38 13.09
CA SER A 50 -12.61 15.97 12.84
C SER A 50 -13.31 15.40 11.60
N LEU A 51 -14.57 15.73 11.37
CA LEU A 51 -15.29 15.38 10.14
C LEU A 51 -14.67 16.05 8.91
N LYS A 52 -14.25 17.31 9.05
CA LYS A 52 -13.57 18.05 7.98
C LYS A 52 -12.29 17.33 7.53
N THR A 53 -11.52 16.76 8.45
CA THR A 53 -10.33 15.97 8.09
C THR A 53 -10.66 14.75 7.23
N LEU A 54 -11.85 14.16 7.33
CA LEU A 54 -12.26 13.02 6.52
C LEU A 54 -12.58 13.37 5.06
N ILE A 55 -12.91 14.64 4.79
CA ILE A 55 -13.33 15.09 3.46
C ILE A 55 -12.31 16.02 2.79
N GLU A 56 -11.46 16.65 3.57
CA GLU A 56 -10.42 17.56 3.07
C GLU A 56 -9.02 16.92 3.17
N PRO A 57 -8.16 17.14 2.18
CA PRO A 57 -8.40 17.82 0.91
C PRO A 57 -9.31 17.01 -0.03
N LYS A 58 -9.86 17.66 -1.06
CA LYS A 58 -10.81 17.11 -2.05
C LYS A 58 -10.40 15.75 -2.62
N ILE A 59 -9.11 15.48 -2.75
CA ILE A 59 -8.59 14.21 -3.24
C ILE A 59 -9.14 12.99 -2.46
N LYS A 60 -9.46 13.14 -1.17
CA LYS A 60 -10.06 12.08 -0.36
C LYS A 60 -11.43 11.66 -0.91
N LEU A 61 -12.28 12.63 -1.23
CA LEU A 61 -13.59 12.38 -1.86
C LEU A 61 -13.45 11.81 -3.26
N GLU A 62 -12.46 12.28 -4.02
CA GLU A 62 -12.15 11.73 -5.35
C GLU A 62 -11.78 10.24 -5.28
N GLN A 63 -11.02 9.83 -4.25
CA GLN A 63 -10.67 8.41 -4.04
C GLN A 63 -11.92 7.56 -3.71
N VAL A 64 -12.84 8.07 -2.90
CA VAL A 64 -14.13 7.39 -2.64
C VAL A 64 -14.93 7.25 -3.93
N GLY A 65 -15.08 8.35 -4.67
CA GLY A 65 -15.78 8.36 -5.96
C GLY A 65 -15.16 7.38 -6.96
N ALA A 66 -13.84 7.41 -7.12
CA ALA A 66 -13.11 6.49 -8.00
C ALA A 66 -13.34 5.03 -7.62
N SER A 67 -13.32 4.69 -6.32
CA SER A 67 -13.57 3.33 -5.86
C SER A 67 -14.99 2.85 -6.19
N ILE A 68 -15.99 3.67 -5.92
CA ILE A 68 -17.39 3.33 -6.20
C ILE A 68 -17.63 3.21 -7.71
N LEU A 69 -17.09 4.14 -8.50
CA LEU A 69 -17.22 4.14 -9.96
C LEU A 69 -16.49 2.95 -10.59
N SER A 70 -15.40 2.47 -10.02
CA SER A 70 -14.70 1.25 -10.49
C SER A 70 -15.59 0.01 -10.46
N PHE A 71 -16.65 0.04 -9.68
CA PHE A 71 -17.68 -1.00 -9.59
C PHE A 71 -19.03 -0.55 -10.24
N GLY A 72 -18.99 0.46 -11.13
CA GLY A 72 -20.15 0.95 -11.85
C GLY A 72 -21.20 1.63 -10.98
N GLY A 73 -20.83 2.14 -9.82
CA GLY A 73 -21.79 2.71 -8.87
C GLY A 73 -22.70 1.70 -8.19
N LEU A 74 -22.64 0.42 -8.59
CA LEU A 74 -23.51 -0.65 -8.07
C LEU A 74 -23.50 -0.81 -6.56
N PRO A 75 -22.36 -0.66 -5.83
CA PRO A 75 -22.35 -0.76 -4.37
C PRO A 75 -23.31 0.21 -3.68
N LEU A 76 -23.65 1.35 -4.30
CA LEU A 76 -24.60 2.32 -3.74
C LEU A 76 -26.00 1.76 -3.55
N LEU A 77 -26.38 0.76 -4.35
CA LEU A 77 -27.69 0.06 -4.23
C LEU A 77 -27.71 -0.96 -3.06
N SER A 78 -26.58 -1.16 -2.41
CA SER A 78 -26.45 -2.05 -1.26
C SER A 78 -25.69 -1.35 -0.10
N PRO A 79 -26.30 -0.34 0.56
CA PRO A 79 -25.62 0.53 1.52
C PRO A 79 -25.02 -0.22 2.71
N VAL A 80 -25.58 -1.39 3.09
CA VAL A 80 -25.03 -2.22 4.17
C VAL A 80 -23.57 -2.64 3.89
N SER A 81 -23.21 -2.89 2.62
CA SER A 81 -21.86 -3.24 2.22
C SER A 81 -20.88 -2.06 2.27
N LEU A 82 -21.38 -0.82 2.29
CA LEU A 82 -20.56 0.38 2.36
C LEU A 82 -20.08 0.69 3.79
N ILE A 83 -20.74 0.16 4.82
CA ILE A 83 -20.39 0.43 6.22
C ILE A 83 -18.93 0.03 6.53
N PRO A 84 -18.48 -1.21 6.27
CA PRO A 84 -17.07 -1.56 6.49
C PRO A 84 -16.12 -0.83 5.54
N GLY A 85 -16.57 -0.48 4.33
CA GLY A 85 -15.82 0.39 3.41
C GLY A 85 -15.59 1.79 4.00
N PHE A 86 -16.62 2.38 4.59
CA PHE A 86 -16.51 3.66 5.28
C PHE A 86 -15.52 3.59 6.45
N GLN A 87 -15.53 2.52 7.24
CA GLN A 87 -14.53 2.33 8.31
C GLN A 87 -13.09 2.33 7.75
N ASN A 88 -12.85 1.66 6.63
CA ASN A 88 -11.52 1.68 5.99
C ASN A 88 -11.11 3.09 5.57
N TYR A 89 -12.03 3.86 4.96
CA TYR A 89 -11.75 5.24 4.59
C TYR A 89 -11.53 6.12 5.81
N ALA A 90 -12.35 5.99 6.86
CA ALA A 90 -12.24 6.81 8.06
C ALA A 90 -10.86 6.66 8.72
N VAL A 91 -10.37 5.44 8.89
CA VAL A 91 -9.04 5.16 9.45
C VAL A 91 -7.91 5.76 8.60
N ARG A 92 -8.06 5.78 7.28
CA ARG A 92 -7.06 6.31 6.35
C ARG A 92 -7.09 7.83 6.26
N PHE A 93 -8.28 8.41 6.25
CA PHE A 93 -8.52 9.83 5.98
C PHE A 93 -8.40 10.71 7.23
N ILE A 94 -8.51 10.11 8.40
CA ILE A 94 -8.28 10.82 9.67
C ILE A 94 -6.82 11.30 9.81
N ASP A 95 -5.87 10.65 9.13
CA ASP A 95 -4.51 11.15 8.96
C ASP A 95 -4.52 12.28 7.93
N ASP A 96 -4.19 13.49 8.35
CA ASP A 96 -4.21 14.69 7.50
C ASP A 96 -2.85 15.01 6.85
N ARG A 97 -1.80 14.24 7.15
CA ARG A 97 -0.42 14.50 6.70
C ARG A 97 0.04 13.53 5.61
N ASN A 98 -0.44 12.29 5.61
CA ASN A 98 0.11 11.24 4.76
C ASN A 98 -0.78 10.97 3.54
N ILE A 99 -0.50 11.65 2.43
CA ILE A 99 -1.21 11.44 1.16
C ILE A 99 -1.19 9.97 0.69
N HIS A 100 -0.15 9.21 1.01
CA HIS A 100 -0.05 7.80 0.61
C HIS A 100 -1.12 6.92 1.26
N ARG A 101 -1.64 7.33 2.43
CA ARG A 101 -2.78 6.66 3.06
C ARG A 101 -4.09 6.94 2.35
N TRP A 102 -4.24 8.12 1.72
CA TRP A 102 -5.49 8.48 1.06
C TRP A 102 -5.67 7.81 -0.29
N LEU A 103 -4.56 7.63 -1.02
CA LEU A 103 -4.59 7.11 -2.40
C LEU A 103 -4.96 5.62 -2.46
N ASN A 104 -5.77 5.27 -3.46
CA ASN A 104 -6.22 3.89 -3.68
C ASN A 104 -5.18 2.99 -4.35
N ASN A 105 -4.06 3.55 -4.81
CA ASN A 105 -2.97 2.79 -5.41
C ASN A 105 -2.02 2.16 -4.38
N ASN A 106 -2.25 2.38 -3.09
CA ASN A 106 -1.46 1.80 -2.01
C ASN A 106 -2.20 0.62 -1.35
N HIS A 107 -1.44 -0.24 -0.68
CA HIS A 107 -1.94 -1.44 -0.01
C HIS A 107 -3.04 -1.18 1.04
N TYR A 108 -3.15 0.03 1.58
CA TYR A 108 -4.19 0.42 2.53
C TYR A 108 -5.60 0.31 1.96
N SER A 109 -5.75 0.35 0.63
CA SER A 109 -7.04 0.20 -0.05
C SER A 109 -7.42 -1.25 -0.35
N ALA A 110 -6.52 -2.20 -0.16
CA ALA A 110 -6.75 -3.60 -0.50
C ALA A 110 -8.05 -4.19 0.08
N PRO A 111 -8.46 -3.88 1.35
CA PRO A 111 -9.73 -4.37 1.89
C PRO A 111 -10.98 -3.83 1.17
N LEU A 112 -10.89 -2.70 0.46
CA LEU A 112 -12.04 -2.11 -0.23
C LEU A 112 -12.49 -2.96 -1.42
N GLY A 113 -11.56 -3.59 -2.14
CA GLY A 113 -11.88 -4.41 -3.30
C GLY A 113 -12.93 -5.49 -3.01
N PRO A 114 -12.70 -6.41 -2.06
CA PRO A 114 -13.68 -7.43 -1.67
C PRO A 114 -15.01 -6.85 -1.17
N LEU A 115 -14.98 -5.76 -0.39
CA LEU A 115 -16.17 -5.13 0.18
C LEU A 115 -17.06 -4.53 -0.93
N LEU A 116 -16.46 -3.81 -1.88
CA LEU A 116 -17.19 -3.20 -2.99
C LEU A 116 -17.67 -4.28 -3.99
N ALA A 117 -16.88 -5.33 -4.23
CA ALA A 117 -17.30 -6.47 -5.02
C ALA A 117 -18.53 -7.16 -4.40
N TYR A 118 -18.52 -7.39 -3.09
CA TYR A 118 -19.66 -7.96 -2.37
C TYR A 118 -20.91 -7.07 -2.49
N GLY A 119 -20.75 -5.75 -2.32
CA GLY A 119 -21.83 -4.78 -2.54
C GLY A 119 -22.39 -4.83 -3.96
N THR A 120 -21.52 -4.97 -4.95
CA THR A 120 -21.90 -5.13 -6.36
C THR A 120 -22.72 -6.39 -6.56
N ILE A 121 -22.29 -7.54 -6.03
CA ILE A 121 -23.01 -8.82 -6.11
C ILE A 121 -24.40 -8.70 -5.50
N LEU A 122 -24.53 -8.10 -4.31
CA LEU A 122 -25.81 -7.88 -3.67
C LEU A 122 -26.73 -6.99 -4.50
N SER A 123 -26.19 -5.96 -5.10
CA SER A 123 -26.93 -5.03 -5.96
C SER A 123 -27.41 -5.70 -7.24
N LEU A 124 -26.54 -6.45 -7.91
CA LEU A 124 -26.92 -7.26 -9.07
C LEU A 124 -28.03 -8.27 -8.71
N LYS A 125 -27.91 -8.94 -7.57
CA LYS A 125 -28.96 -9.85 -7.08
C LYS A 125 -30.28 -9.11 -6.90
N LYS A 126 -30.31 -7.94 -6.28
CA LYS A 126 -31.54 -7.12 -6.12
C LYS A 126 -32.14 -6.75 -7.46
N ILE A 127 -31.33 -6.25 -8.41
CA ILE A 127 -31.78 -5.90 -9.75
C ILE A 127 -32.38 -7.12 -10.45
N MET A 128 -31.67 -8.25 -10.44
CA MET A 128 -32.13 -9.47 -11.10
C MET A 128 -33.41 -10.04 -10.48
N VAL A 129 -33.56 -9.96 -9.17
CA VAL A 129 -34.79 -10.38 -8.47
C VAL A 129 -35.95 -9.48 -8.85
N SER A 130 -35.76 -8.15 -8.94
CA SER A 130 -36.80 -7.22 -9.34
C SER A 130 -37.23 -7.40 -10.79
N LEU A 131 -36.28 -7.80 -11.67
CA LEU A 131 -36.56 -8.09 -13.09
C LEU A 131 -37.15 -9.49 -13.30
N SER A 132 -36.99 -10.42 -12.34
CA SER A 132 -37.55 -11.77 -12.42
C SER A 132 -39.03 -11.76 -12.01
N PHE A 133 -39.86 -11.22 -12.88
CA PHE A 133 -41.31 -11.37 -12.74
C PHE A 133 -41.67 -12.86 -12.82
N ARG A 134 -42.33 -13.44 -11.79
CA ARG A 134 -42.84 -14.82 -11.81
C ARG A 134 -44.31 -14.82 -12.24
N PRO A 135 -44.61 -14.88 -13.53
CA PRO A 135 -46.00 -14.93 -14.00
C PRO A 135 -46.61 -16.29 -13.64
N LYS A 136 -47.90 -16.29 -13.32
CA LYS A 136 -48.65 -17.52 -12.98
C LYS A 136 -48.85 -18.42 -14.21
N SER A 137 -48.89 -17.86 -15.45
CA SER A 137 -49.11 -18.58 -16.70
C SER A 137 -47.83 -19.24 -17.22
N PRO A 138 -47.86 -20.50 -17.73
CA PRO A 138 -46.70 -21.20 -18.30
C PRO A 138 -46.07 -20.45 -19.49
N PHE A 139 -46.86 -19.92 -20.40
CA PHE A 139 -46.43 -19.15 -21.57
C PHE A 139 -45.64 -17.90 -21.15
N ARG A 140 -46.11 -17.18 -20.14
CA ARG A 140 -45.43 -15.99 -19.61
C ARG A 140 -44.17 -16.34 -18.84
N ARG A 141 -44.02 -17.60 -18.34
CA ARG A 141 -42.78 -18.05 -17.66
C ARG A 141 -41.61 -18.19 -18.62
N GLU A 142 -41.88 -18.67 -19.83
CA GLU A 142 -40.81 -18.79 -20.85
C GLU A 142 -40.34 -17.42 -21.34
N ALA A 143 -41.28 -16.52 -21.64
CA ALA A 143 -40.96 -15.12 -21.95
C ALA A 143 -40.14 -14.43 -20.82
N SER A 144 -40.54 -14.67 -19.56
CA SER A 144 -39.80 -14.14 -18.40
C SER A 144 -38.40 -14.72 -18.26
N ARG A 145 -38.20 -16.01 -18.60
CA ARG A 145 -36.88 -16.66 -18.60
C ARG A 145 -35.95 -16.05 -19.67
N ASN A 146 -36.47 -15.83 -20.84
CA ASN A 146 -35.74 -15.21 -21.96
C ASN A 146 -35.34 -13.76 -21.63
N LEU A 147 -36.26 -13.02 -21.03
CA LEU A 147 -36.04 -11.65 -20.57
C LEU A 147 -34.95 -11.61 -19.48
N TYR A 148 -35.01 -12.55 -18.54
CA TYR A 148 -33.98 -12.67 -17.48
C TYR A 148 -32.57 -12.94 -18.07
N LYS A 149 -32.46 -13.87 -19.03
CA LYS A 149 -31.19 -14.15 -19.73
C LYS A 149 -30.67 -12.91 -20.44
N TYR A 150 -31.56 -12.18 -21.14
CA TYR A 150 -31.21 -10.97 -21.85
C TYR A 150 -30.67 -9.88 -20.90
N TYR A 151 -31.36 -9.58 -19.80
CA TYR A 151 -30.90 -8.60 -18.84
C TYR A 151 -29.65 -9.04 -18.09
N SER A 152 -29.47 -10.33 -17.82
CA SER A 152 -28.21 -10.82 -17.22
C SER A 152 -27.02 -10.60 -18.13
N GLY A 153 -27.20 -10.79 -19.44
CA GLY A 153 -26.17 -10.47 -20.44
C GLY A 153 -25.83 -8.99 -20.48
N ILE A 154 -26.84 -8.12 -20.49
CA ILE A 154 -26.62 -6.65 -20.46
C ILE A 154 -25.86 -6.24 -19.21
N LEU A 155 -26.25 -6.74 -18.02
CA LEU A 155 -25.56 -6.42 -16.77
C LEU A 155 -24.13 -6.93 -16.75
N ALA A 156 -23.88 -8.12 -17.29
CA ALA A 156 -22.53 -8.64 -17.42
C ALA A 156 -21.66 -7.78 -18.35
N CYS A 157 -22.19 -7.39 -19.50
CA CYS A 157 -21.51 -6.46 -20.41
C CYS A 157 -21.25 -5.09 -19.75
N TYR A 158 -22.23 -4.56 -19.04
CA TYR A 158 -22.06 -3.31 -18.29
C TYR A 158 -20.91 -3.39 -17.28
N VAL A 159 -20.89 -4.42 -16.44
CA VAL A 159 -19.82 -4.61 -15.45
C VAL A 159 -18.46 -4.74 -16.14
N LEU A 160 -18.38 -5.53 -17.22
CA LEU A 160 -17.15 -5.71 -17.99
C LEU A 160 -16.65 -4.38 -18.57
N ILE A 161 -17.53 -3.61 -19.21
CA ILE A 161 -17.19 -2.30 -19.78
C ILE A 161 -16.69 -1.35 -18.68
N VAL A 162 -17.38 -1.29 -17.55
CA VAL A 162 -16.97 -0.43 -16.43
C VAL A 162 -15.59 -0.84 -15.92
N VAL A 163 -15.36 -2.14 -15.68
CA VAL A 163 -14.06 -2.64 -15.19
C VAL A 163 -12.94 -2.29 -16.17
N LEU A 164 -13.15 -2.53 -17.48
CA LEU A 164 -12.13 -2.23 -18.49
C LEU A 164 -11.89 -0.71 -18.62
N THR A 165 -12.96 0.08 -18.65
CA THR A 165 -12.84 1.55 -18.75
C THR A 165 -12.12 2.14 -17.55
N THR A 166 -12.50 1.73 -16.34
CA THR A 166 -11.84 2.22 -15.13
C THR A 166 -10.41 1.72 -15.02
N ALA A 167 -10.12 0.50 -15.45
CA ALA A 167 -8.76 -0.04 -15.50
C ALA A 167 -7.85 0.81 -16.40
N VAL A 168 -8.36 1.29 -17.53
CA VAL A 168 -7.63 2.21 -18.44
C VAL A 168 -7.47 3.58 -17.82
N ILE A 169 -8.55 4.19 -17.33
CA ILE A 169 -8.54 5.56 -16.78
C ILE A 169 -7.64 5.65 -15.55
N LEU A 170 -7.77 4.70 -14.63
CA LEU A 170 -7.01 4.68 -13.37
C LEU A 170 -5.61 4.05 -13.54
N LYS A 171 -5.24 3.64 -14.75
CA LYS A 171 -3.95 2.99 -15.05
C LYS A 171 -3.66 1.85 -14.07
N THR A 172 -4.65 0.98 -13.85
CA THR A 172 -4.50 -0.12 -12.89
C THR A 172 -3.40 -1.09 -13.30
N PRO A 173 -2.77 -1.79 -12.34
CA PRO A 173 -1.64 -2.68 -12.59
C PRO A 173 -1.93 -3.85 -13.54
N ILE A 174 -3.21 -4.15 -13.82
CA ILE A 174 -3.59 -5.28 -14.68
C ILE A 174 -2.94 -5.21 -16.07
N PHE A 175 -2.80 -4.01 -16.64
CA PHE A 175 -2.10 -3.84 -17.92
C PHE A 175 -0.58 -3.99 -17.81
N SER A 176 -0.04 -3.90 -16.59
CA SER A 176 1.38 -4.20 -16.37
C SER A 176 1.69 -5.68 -16.58
N LEU A 177 0.69 -6.57 -16.38
CA LEU A 177 0.85 -8.00 -16.68
C LEU A 177 1.16 -8.29 -18.16
N LEU A 178 0.83 -7.36 -19.06
CA LEU A 178 1.16 -7.47 -20.48
C LEU A 178 2.58 -6.99 -20.83
N LYS A 179 3.28 -6.38 -19.87
CA LYS A 179 4.64 -5.89 -20.08
C LYS A 179 5.64 -7.03 -19.88
N SER A 180 6.42 -7.33 -20.91
CA SER A 180 7.47 -8.35 -20.86
C SER A 180 8.45 -8.14 -19.70
N GLN A 181 8.70 -6.89 -19.33
CA GLN A 181 9.59 -6.50 -18.22
C GLN A 181 9.22 -7.12 -16.88
N LEU A 182 7.95 -7.50 -16.65
CA LEU A 182 7.53 -8.20 -15.41
C LEU A 182 7.99 -9.67 -15.35
N TYR A 183 8.32 -10.25 -16.50
CA TYR A 183 8.67 -11.67 -16.61
C TYR A 183 10.18 -11.89 -16.74
N PHE A 184 10.95 -10.83 -16.82
CA PHE A 184 12.40 -10.90 -16.89
C PHE A 184 13.01 -10.15 -15.70
N THR A 185 13.99 -10.77 -15.06
CA THR A 185 14.76 -10.11 -13.99
C THR A 185 15.55 -8.95 -14.60
N PRO A 186 15.29 -7.69 -14.19
CA PRO A 186 16.05 -6.55 -14.65
C PRO A 186 17.54 -6.70 -14.36
N GLN A 187 18.40 -6.11 -15.19
CA GLN A 187 19.85 -6.16 -14.99
C GLN A 187 20.24 -5.60 -13.63
N LEU A 188 19.60 -4.51 -13.20
CA LEU A 188 19.79 -3.92 -11.86
C LEU A 188 19.64 -4.96 -10.74
N VAL A 189 18.61 -5.80 -10.77
CA VAL A 189 18.39 -6.83 -9.74
C VAL A 189 19.53 -7.86 -9.77
N LYS A 190 20.00 -8.25 -10.95
CA LYS A 190 21.15 -9.16 -11.08
C LYS A 190 22.43 -8.53 -10.51
N ASP A 191 22.63 -7.25 -10.74
CA ASP A 191 23.78 -6.50 -10.23
C ASP A 191 23.73 -6.40 -8.72
N ILE A 192 22.57 -6.08 -8.12
CA ILE A 192 22.35 -6.08 -6.67
C ILE A 192 22.61 -7.48 -6.10
N ASP A 193 22.02 -8.53 -6.68
CA ASP A 193 22.19 -9.90 -6.21
C ASP A 193 23.66 -10.35 -6.25
N SER A 194 24.44 -9.89 -7.23
CA SER A 194 25.85 -10.22 -7.34
C SER A 194 26.68 -9.62 -6.20
N VAL A 195 26.43 -8.38 -5.80
CA VAL A 195 27.14 -7.72 -4.70
C VAL A 195 26.63 -8.18 -3.33
N VAL A 196 25.31 -8.43 -3.19
CA VAL A 196 24.71 -8.93 -1.95
C VAL A 196 25.26 -10.30 -1.55
N LYS A 197 25.54 -11.18 -2.52
CA LYS A 197 26.15 -12.50 -2.27
C LYS A 197 27.54 -12.44 -1.68
N LEU A 198 28.24 -11.33 -1.82
CA LEU A 198 29.57 -11.13 -1.25
C LEU A 198 29.52 -10.75 0.24
N VAL A 199 28.37 -10.35 0.75
CA VAL A 199 28.19 -10.03 2.18
C VAL A 199 28.03 -11.33 2.98
N PRO A 200 28.93 -11.66 3.91
CA PRO A 200 28.81 -12.86 4.75
C PRO A 200 27.48 -12.90 5.51
N ALA A 201 26.91 -14.10 5.70
CA ALA A 201 25.57 -14.24 6.28
C ALA A 201 25.43 -13.60 7.68
N ASN A 202 26.49 -13.67 8.50
CA ASN A 202 26.49 -13.19 9.88
C ASN A 202 27.02 -11.75 10.02
N ALA A 203 27.44 -11.10 8.92
CA ALA A 203 27.97 -9.75 8.98
C ALA A 203 26.87 -8.71 9.15
N SER A 204 27.14 -7.68 9.92
CA SER A 204 26.28 -6.50 10.02
C SER A 204 26.38 -5.66 8.74
N VAL A 205 25.24 -5.10 8.27
CA VAL A 205 25.20 -4.39 7.01
C VAL A 205 24.34 -3.13 7.09
N ALA A 206 24.82 -2.05 6.48
CA ALA A 206 24.02 -0.85 6.22
C ALA A 206 23.71 -0.76 4.73
N THR A 207 22.48 -0.38 4.39
CA THR A 207 22.07 -0.33 2.99
C THR A 207 20.92 0.65 2.76
N ILE A 208 20.63 0.92 1.50
CA ILE A 208 19.48 1.73 1.08
C ILE A 208 18.21 0.88 0.96
N ASN A 209 17.06 1.54 0.90
CA ASN A 209 15.75 0.91 0.92
C ASN A 209 15.52 -0.09 -0.24
N SER A 210 16.10 0.14 -1.43
CA SER A 210 15.98 -0.78 -2.58
C SER A 210 16.69 -2.10 -2.38
N VAL A 211 17.77 -2.13 -1.62
CA VAL A 211 18.60 -3.32 -1.35
C VAL A 211 18.21 -4.01 -0.05
N PHE A 212 17.62 -3.27 0.90
CA PHE A 212 17.29 -3.75 2.23
C PHE A 212 16.53 -5.09 2.26
N PRO A 213 15.50 -5.35 1.42
CA PRO A 213 14.78 -6.62 1.42
C PRO A 213 15.67 -7.83 1.10
N HIS A 214 16.70 -7.65 0.26
CA HIS A 214 17.64 -8.73 -0.12
C HIS A 214 18.56 -9.16 1.02
N LEU A 215 18.65 -8.35 2.08
CA LEU A 215 19.52 -8.56 3.24
C LEU A 215 18.75 -8.75 4.53
N SER A 216 17.42 -8.84 4.50
CA SER A 216 16.52 -8.81 5.67
C SER A 216 16.62 -10.02 6.62
N HIS A 217 17.28 -11.11 6.23
CA HIS A 217 17.47 -12.32 7.06
C HIS A 217 18.66 -12.24 8.02
N ARG A 218 19.15 -11.02 8.33
CA ARG A 218 20.33 -10.79 9.19
C ARG A 218 19.90 -10.23 10.53
N ASP A 219 20.67 -10.56 11.57
CA ASP A 219 20.41 -10.05 12.92
C ASP A 219 20.65 -8.54 13.03
N LYS A 220 21.62 -8.01 12.25
CA LYS A 220 21.96 -6.60 12.25
C LYS A 220 21.93 -6.04 10.83
N ILE A 221 20.92 -5.26 10.55
CA ILE A 221 20.77 -4.53 9.31
C ILE A 221 20.32 -3.08 9.58
N TYR A 222 20.97 -2.13 8.96
CA TYR A 222 20.74 -0.70 9.17
C TYR A 222 20.28 -0.06 7.86
N LEU A 223 19.32 0.85 8.00
CA LEU A 223 18.88 1.68 6.87
C LEU A 223 19.69 2.98 6.87
N LEU A 224 20.39 3.23 5.77
CA LEU A 224 21.14 4.48 5.61
C LEU A 224 20.20 5.71 5.77
N PRO A 225 20.68 6.79 6.41
CA PRO A 225 22.09 7.11 6.68
C PRO A 225 22.69 6.50 7.95
N GLU A 226 21.96 5.66 8.69
CA GLU A 226 22.49 5.02 9.90
C GLU A 226 23.47 3.90 9.52
N ILE A 227 24.74 4.08 9.83
CA ILE A 227 25.79 3.09 9.57
C ILE A 227 26.10 2.25 10.81
N ASN A 228 26.02 2.84 12.00
CA ASN A 228 26.28 2.21 13.30
C ASN A 228 27.54 1.31 13.28
N ASP A 229 27.42 0.03 13.70
CA ASP A 229 28.49 -0.96 13.72
C ASP A 229 28.51 -1.85 12.45
N ALA A 230 27.94 -1.38 11.34
CA ALA A 230 27.93 -2.14 10.10
C ALA A 230 29.35 -2.47 9.62
N GLU A 231 29.58 -3.72 9.31
CA GLU A 231 30.82 -4.21 8.70
C GLU A 231 30.85 -4.00 7.18
N TYR A 232 29.66 -4.00 6.58
CA TYR A 232 29.49 -3.80 5.13
C TYR A 232 28.48 -2.70 4.86
N ILE A 233 28.69 -2.01 3.74
CA ILE A 233 27.73 -1.05 3.18
C ILE A 233 27.46 -1.48 1.74
N VAL A 234 26.19 -1.67 1.39
CA VAL A 234 25.75 -1.97 0.01
C VAL A 234 24.93 -0.82 -0.52
N LEU A 235 25.34 -0.25 -1.63
CA LEU A 235 24.68 0.86 -2.29
C LEU A 235 24.24 0.47 -3.69
N ASP A 236 23.12 1.02 -4.12
CA ASP A 236 22.66 1.06 -5.50
C ASP A 236 22.71 2.51 -5.97
N LEU A 237 23.52 2.79 -6.95
CA LEU A 237 23.74 4.11 -7.54
C LEU A 237 22.87 4.31 -8.80
N GLU A 238 21.73 3.62 -8.90
CA GLU A 238 20.78 3.82 -9.99
C GLU A 238 20.09 5.17 -9.86
N ASP A 239 20.12 5.94 -10.94
CA ASP A 239 19.39 7.21 -11.03
C ASP A 239 17.90 6.93 -11.26
N GLY A 240 17.14 6.98 -10.19
CA GLY A 240 15.71 6.73 -10.24
C GLY A 240 14.96 7.32 -9.04
N PRO A 241 13.67 7.54 -9.17
CA PRO A 241 12.85 8.09 -8.10
C PRO A 241 12.63 7.05 -7.00
N ASN A 242 13.59 6.86 -6.11
CA ASN A 242 13.37 6.10 -4.88
C ASN A 242 12.69 7.00 -3.83
N LYS A 243 11.40 7.24 -4.00
CA LYS A 243 10.59 8.14 -3.14
C LYS A 243 10.56 7.71 -1.67
N TYR A 244 10.97 6.50 -1.37
CA TYR A 244 10.89 5.92 -0.02
C TYR A 244 12.28 5.74 0.61
N SER A 245 13.34 6.06 -0.11
CA SER A 245 14.68 6.04 0.44
C SER A 245 14.91 7.28 1.32
N PRO A 246 15.49 7.13 2.50
CA PRO A 246 15.94 8.26 3.31
C PRO A 246 16.99 9.12 2.62
N LEU A 247 17.76 8.52 1.71
CA LEU A 247 18.74 9.21 0.86
C LEU A 247 18.21 9.30 -0.57
N ASP A 248 18.30 10.47 -1.16
CA ASP A 248 18.09 10.64 -2.60
C ASP A 248 19.31 10.13 -3.39
N TYR A 249 19.19 10.10 -4.74
CA TYR A 249 20.28 9.65 -5.62
C TYR A 249 21.57 10.43 -5.38
N ARG A 250 21.50 11.77 -5.33
CA ARG A 250 22.67 12.62 -5.13
C ARG A 250 23.36 12.37 -3.79
N GLN A 251 22.56 12.22 -2.73
CA GLN A 251 23.07 11.90 -1.39
C GLN A 251 23.72 10.51 -1.35
N THR A 252 23.16 9.53 -2.08
CA THR A 252 23.74 8.19 -2.16
C THR A 252 25.09 8.19 -2.91
N VAL A 253 25.21 8.95 -3.98
CA VAL A 253 26.48 9.13 -4.71
C VAL A 253 27.51 9.82 -3.83
N LEU A 254 27.16 10.92 -3.17
CA LEU A 254 28.05 11.62 -2.24
C LEU A 254 28.50 10.73 -1.08
N LEU A 255 27.61 9.85 -0.58
CA LEU A 255 27.98 8.88 0.42
C LEU A 255 29.00 7.86 -0.10
N SER A 256 28.81 7.37 -1.34
CA SER A 256 29.79 6.47 -1.98
C SER A 256 31.18 7.11 -2.09
N GLU A 257 31.24 8.35 -2.57
CA GLU A 257 32.49 9.12 -2.66
C GLU A 257 33.14 9.35 -1.28
N ARG A 258 32.31 9.66 -0.28
CA ARG A 258 32.76 9.85 1.09
C ARG A 258 33.37 8.57 1.66
N LEU A 259 32.73 7.40 1.47
CA LEU A 259 33.22 6.11 1.94
C LEU A 259 34.58 5.77 1.33
N GLU A 260 34.81 6.07 0.04
CA GLU A 260 36.10 5.91 -0.60
C GLU A 260 37.17 6.80 0.05
N ASN A 261 36.84 8.05 0.37
CA ASN A 261 37.73 8.99 1.03
C ASN A 261 38.00 8.65 2.51
N GLU A 262 37.06 8.02 3.19
CA GLU A 262 37.18 7.53 4.58
C GLU A 262 37.84 6.13 4.67
N PHE A 263 38.49 5.69 3.60
CA PHE A 263 39.26 4.44 3.52
C PHE A 263 38.43 3.15 3.69
N TRP A 264 37.13 3.19 3.38
CA TRP A 264 36.37 1.95 3.31
C TRP A 264 36.85 1.12 2.11
N ASP A 265 37.09 -0.17 2.31
CA ASP A 265 37.52 -1.09 1.25
C ASP A 265 36.37 -1.31 0.26
N LYS A 266 36.50 -0.80 -0.96
CA LYS A 266 35.59 -1.10 -2.05
C LYS A 266 35.82 -2.53 -2.55
N ILE A 267 34.94 -3.47 -2.16
CA ILE A 267 35.10 -4.91 -2.43
C ILE A 267 34.80 -5.26 -3.87
N ALA A 268 33.67 -4.77 -4.37
CA ALA A 268 33.20 -5.06 -5.72
C ALA A 268 32.20 -4.01 -6.23
N VAL A 269 32.08 -3.98 -7.54
CA VAL A 269 31.09 -3.19 -8.27
C VAL A 269 30.46 -4.10 -9.32
N SER A 270 29.12 -4.06 -9.43
CA SER A 270 28.38 -4.69 -10.52
C SER A 270 27.36 -3.70 -11.05
N GLY A 271 27.54 -3.26 -12.30
CA GLY A 271 26.76 -2.17 -12.86
C GLY A 271 26.83 -0.92 -12.00
N LYS A 272 25.70 -0.51 -11.42
CA LYS A 272 25.62 0.62 -10.50
C LYS A 272 25.54 0.21 -9.02
N SER A 273 25.64 -1.07 -8.75
CA SER A 273 25.65 -1.59 -7.36
C SER A 273 27.09 -1.73 -6.85
N VAL A 274 27.34 -1.25 -5.63
CA VAL A 274 28.66 -1.22 -5.02
C VAL A 274 28.62 -1.74 -3.59
N ILE A 275 29.64 -2.47 -3.18
CA ILE A 275 29.82 -2.97 -1.80
C ILE A 275 31.12 -2.46 -1.22
N PHE A 276 31.02 -1.93 -0.01
CA PHE A 276 32.15 -1.51 0.82
C PHE A 276 32.25 -2.38 2.05
N ARG A 277 33.47 -2.57 2.53
CA ARG A 277 33.76 -3.23 3.81
C ARG A 277 34.50 -2.26 4.71
N ARG A 278 34.15 -2.29 6.01
CA ARG A 278 34.85 -1.51 7.03
C ARG A 278 36.29 -1.98 7.14
N PRO A 279 37.27 -1.09 7.15
CA PRO A 279 38.67 -1.47 7.37
C PRO A 279 38.84 -2.10 8.77
N LYS A 280 39.73 -3.10 8.87
CA LYS A 280 40.08 -3.70 10.15
C LYS A 280 40.86 -2.70 10.96
N GLY A 281 40.27 -2.23 12.09
CA GLY A 281 40.95 -1.35 13.05
C GLY A 281 40.39 0.05 13.22
N LEU A 282 39.20 0.32 12.61
CA LEU A 282 38.37 1.49 12.90
C LEU A 282 37.25 1.14 13.87
#